data_52dc11bf9403f0709d773c019b66f622
#
_entry.id   52dc11bf9403f0709d773c019b66f622
#
_cell.length_a   1.000
_cell.length_b   1.000
_cell.length_c   1.000
_cell.angle_alpha   90.00
_cell.angle_beta   90.00
_cell.angle_gamma   90.00
#
_symmetry.space_group_name_H-M   'P 1'
#
loop_
_entity.id
_entity.type
_entity.pdbx_description
1 polymer ?
#
loop_
_entity_poly.entity_id
_entity_poly.type
_entity_poly.pdbx_seq_one_letter_code
_entity_poly.pdbx_strand_id
1 'polypeptide(L)'
;MFQKRNMSAPFIHESSYVDDNVQIGSGTKIWHFCHVQRGAVIGENCSLGQNVNVANNVRIGNGVRIQNNVSIYEGVELEDHVFCGPSCVFTNVNTPRAHFPVHGVYARTRVREGASLGANCTIVCGHTIGRSAMIAAGAVVTKDVKDYALMAGVPARQIGWVCECGRKLDDSLRCPCGRCYRLVEGNLEQVGQ
;
A
#
# COMPACT_ATOMS: atom_id res chain seq x y z
N MET A 1 -18.44 -26.86 14.48
CA MET A 1 -17.98 -26.16 15.69
C MET A 1 -16.99 -25.09 15.22
N PHE A 2 -17.44 -23.83 15.00
CA PHE A 2 -16.55 -22.76 14.56
C PHE A 2 -15.70 -22.31 15.75
N GLN A 3 -14.39 -22.56 15.71
CA GLN A 3 -13.45 -21.97 16.66
C GLN A 3 -13.58 -20.45 16.56
N LYS A 4 -14.08 -19.79 17.61
CA LYS A 4 -13.93 -18.35 17.80
C LYS A 4 -12.43 -18.06 17.80
N ARG A 5 -11.92 -17.44 16.70
CA ARG A 5 -10.58 -16.85 16.72
C ARG A 5 -10.56 -15.86 17.88
N ASN A 6 -9.68 -16.13 18.84
CA ASN A 6 -9.42 -15.22 19.94
C ASN A 6 -8.82 -13.93 19.34
N MET A 7 -9.67 -12.94 19.03
CA MET A 7 -9.26 -11.69 18.43
C MET A 7 -8.55 -10.87 19.50
N SER A 8 -7.23 -10.82 19.43
CA SER A 8 -6.42 -10.02 20.35
C SER A 8 -6.65 -8.52 20.10
N ALA A 9 -6.76 -7.74 21.17
CA ALA A 9 -6.82 -6.28 21.06
C ALA A 9 -5.60 -5.75 20.26
N PRO A 10 -5.73 -4.60 19.59
CA PRO A 10 -4.59 -3.98 18.91
C PRO A 10 -3.48 -3.63 19.91
N PHE A 11 -2.23 -3.84 19.51
CA PHE A 11 -1.05 -3.37 20.26
C PHE A 11 -0.65 -1.98 19.78
N ILE A 12 -0.56 -1.04 20.68
CA ILE A 12 -0.08 0.33 20.41
C ILE A 12 1.07 0.59 21.37
N HIS A 13 2.26 0.85 20.82
CA HIS A 13 3.42 1.20 21.64
C HIS A 13 3.20 2.54 22.33
N GLU A 14 3.60 2.66 23.59
CA GLU A 14 3.37 3.83 24.45
C GLU A 14 3.90 5.16 23.90
N SER A 15 4.93 5.12 23.05
CA SER A 15 5.49 6.31 22.38
C SER A 15 4.68 6.76 21.16
N SER A 16 3.60 6.05 20.81
CA SER A 16 2.77 6.38 19.65
C SER A 16 1.53 7.15 20.06
N TYR A 17 1.11 8.07 19.19
CA TYR A 17 -0.04 8.91 19.43
C TYR A 17 -1.19 8.51 18.49
N VAL A 18 -2.37 8.31 19.06
CA VAL A 18 -3.59 7.98 18.32
C VAL A 18 -4.66 9.00 18.69
N ASP A 19 -5.12 9.74 17.68
CA ASP A 19 -6.16 10.77 17.86
C ASP A 19 -7.54 10.15 18.15
N ASP A 20 -8.48 11.01 18.51
CA ASP A 20 -9.87 10.63 18.70
C ASP A 20 -10.53 10.11 17.41
N ASN A 21 -11.54 9.25 17.56
CA ASN A 21 -12.32 8.68 16.44
C ASN A 21 -11.51 7.86 15.43
N VAL A 22 -10.35 7.31 15.83
CA VAL A 22 -9.61 6.31 15.08
C VAL A 22 -10.17 4.92 15.35
N GLN A 23 -10.29 4.10 14.30
CA GLN A 23 -10.68 2.70 14.41
C GLN A 23 -9.50 1.82 14.06
N ILE A 24 -9.16 0.85 14.92
CA ILE A 24 -8.04 -0.07 14.72
C ILE A 24 -8.56 -1.50 14.94
N GLY A 25 -8.41 -2.31 13.90
CA GLY A 25 -8.83 -3.71 13.93
C GLY A 25 -7.97 -4.58 14.84
N SER A 26 -8.53 -5.71 15.23
CA SER A 26 -7.90 -6.68 16.12
C SER A 26 -6.59 -7.23 15.54
N GLY A 27 -5.63 -7.55 16.40
CA GLY A 27 -4.33 -8.09 16.00
C GLY A 27 -3.38 -7.10 15.31
N THR A 28 -3.82 -5.86 15.06
CA THR A 28 -2.98 -4.80 14.49
C THR A 28 -1.94 -4.33 15.50
N LYS A 29 -0.72 -4.07 15.01
CA LYS A 29 0.42 -3.62 15.80
C LYS A 29 0.92 -2.28 15.30
N ILE A 30 0.96 -1.29 16.19
CA ILE A 30 1.52 0.04 15.95
C ILE A 30 2.79 0.18 16.79
N TRP A 31 3.93 0.31 16.12
CA TRP A 31 5.22 0.36 16.74
C TRP A 31 5.58 1.78 17.21
N HIS A 32 6.85 2.04 17.50
CA HIS A 32 7.33 3.26 18.14
C HIS A 32 7.11 4.53 17.30
N PHE A 33 6.78 5.63 17.97
CA PHE A 33 6.74 6.99 17.42
C PHE A 33 5.79 7.16 16.22
N CYS A 34 4.74 6.37 16.14
CA CYS A 34 3.71 6.54 15.12
C CYS A 34 2.71 7.62 15.52
N HIS A 35 2.11 8.28 14.53
CA HIS A 35 0.94 9.13 14.74
C HIS A 35 -0.19 8.66 13.81
N VAL A 36 -1.33 8.33 14.40
CA VAL A 36 -2.55 7.98 13.66
C VAL A 36 -3.58 9.06 13.91
N GLN A 37 -3.90 9.81 12.87
CA GLN A 37 -4.71 11.01 12.96
C GLN A 37 -6.21 10.70 12.89
N ARG A 38 -7.00 11.71 13.28
CA ARG A 38 -8.44 11.64 13.46
C ARG A 38 -9.18 11.00 12.28
N GLY A 39 -10.12 10.12 12.57
CA GLY A 39 -11.02 9.51 11.59
C GLY A 39 -10.37 8.45 10.72
N ALA A 40 -9.08 8.13 10.93
CA ALA A 40 -8.42 7.02 10.23
C ALA A 40 -9.06 5.68 10.62
N VAL A 41 -9.15 4.77 9.65
CA VAL A 41 -9.64 3.40 9.83
C VAL A 41 -8.57 2.43 9.38
N ILE A 42 -8.10 1.59 10.29
CA ILE A 42 -7.09 0.56 10.05
C ILE A 42 -7.73 -0.81 10.32
N GLY A 43 -7.61 -1.70 9.36
CA GLY A 43 -8.15 -3.06 9.45
C GLY A 43 -7.42 -3.95 10.45
N GLU A 44 -7.73 -5.24 10.38
CA GLU A 44 -7.20 -6.26 11.27
C GLU A 44 -5.81 -6.75 10.83
N ASN A 45 -5.02 -7.25 11.80
CA ASN A 45 -3.73 -7.92 11.57
C ASN A 45 -2.70 -7.08 10.78
N CYS A 46 -2.81 -5.76 10.84
CA CYS A 46 -1.85 -4.84 10.24
C CYS A 46 -0.58 -4.69 11.09
N SER A 47 0.48 -4.17 10.48
CA SER A 47 1.70 -3.82 11.20
C SER A 47 2.22 -2.48 10.67
N LEU A 48 2.26 -1.47 11.53
CA LEU A 48 2.82 -0.16 11.26
C LEU A 48 4.19 -0.07 11.95
N GLY A 49 5.24 0.02 11.15
CA GLY A 49 6.62 0.14 11.63
C GLY A 49 6.89 1.45 12.35
N GLN A 50 8.11 1.64 12.81
CA GLN A 50 8.51 2.84 13.53
C GLN A 50 8.34 4.11 12.67
N ASN A 51 7.88 5.20 13.32
CA ASN A 51 7.74 6.51 12.69
C ASN A 51 6.81 6.51 11.46
N VAL A 52 5.73 5.74 11.52
CA VAL A 52 4.66 5.79 10.52
C VAL A 52 3.66 6.88 10.90
N ASN A 53 3.32 7.74 9.92
CA ASN A 53 2.24 8.70 10.06
C ASN A 53 1.05 8.29 9.19
N VAL A 54 -0.13 8.23 9.78
CA VAL A 54 -1.41 7.99 9.09
C VAL A 54 -2.26 9.24 9.24
N ALA A 55 -2.47 9.97 8.15
CA ALA A 55 -3.21 11.23 8.15
C ALA A 55 -4.72 11.03 8.35
N ASN A 56 -5.44 12.15 8.48
CA ASN A 56 -6.88 12.15 8.73
C ASN A 56 -7.64 11.35 7.66
N ASN A 57 -8.68 10.64 8.09
CA ASN A 57 -9.64 9.95 7.24
C ASN A 57 -9.06 8.87 6.30
N VAL A 58 -7.79 8.50 6.47
CA VAL A 58 -7.13 7.44 5.69
C VAL A 58 -7.80 6.09 5.98
N ARG A 59 -7.93 5.27 4.94
CA ARG A 59 -8.45 3.90 5.04
C ARG A 59 -7.35 2.90 4.70
N ILE A 60 -7.12 1.97 5.62
CA ILE A 60 -6.15 0.88 5.50
C ILE A 60 -6.88 -0.43 5.72
N GLY A 61 -6.82 -1.34 4.75
CA GLY A 61 -7.44 -2.65 4.78
C GLY A 61 -6.79 -3.61 5.78
N ASN A 62 -7.11 -4.89 5.68
CA ASN A 62 -6.61 -5.92 6.57
C ASN A 62 -5.23 -6.45 6.15
N GLY A 63 -4.43 -6.91 7.10
CA GLY A 63 -3.14 -7.56 6.83
C GLY A 63 -2.09 -6.65 6.18
N VAL A 64 -2.31 -5.34 6.17
CA VAL A 64 -1.38 -4.36 5.58
C VAL A 64 -0.10 -4.26 6.40
N ARG A 65 1.03 -4.18 5.71
CA ARG A 65 2.33 -4.00 6.35
C ARG A 65 2.99 -2.74 5.86
N ILE A 66 3.12 -1.77 6.75
CA ILE A 66 3.78 -0.49 6.50
C ILE A 66 5.09 -0.51 7.24
N GLN A 67 6.20 -0.38 6.50
CA GLN A 67 7.54 -0.35 7.07
C GLN A 67 7.86 1.02 7.67
N ASN A 68 9.06 1.16 8.26
CA ASN A 68 9.46 2.37 8.96
C ASN A 68 9.48 3.63 8.06
N ASN A 69 9.22 4.79 8.66
CA ASN A 69 9.33 6.10 8.03
C ASN A 69 8.41 6.30 6.82
N VAL A 70 7.20 5.80 6.87
CA VAL A 70 6.19 5.98 5.80
C VAL A 70 5.09 6.91 6.30
N SER A 71 4.71 7.90 5.48
CA SER A 71 3.54 8.74 5.70
C SER A 71 2.45 8.40 4.70
N ILE A 72 1.29 8.00 5.22
CA ILE A 72 0.07 7.78 4.43
C ILE A 72 -0.78 9.03 4.54
N TYR A 73 -0.76 9.87 3.51
CA TYR A 73 -1.46 11.15 3.51
C TYR A 73 -2.95 11.01 3.23
N GLU A 74 -3.72 12.01 3.64
CA GLU A 74 -5.15 12.10 3.29
C GLU A 74 -5.35 12.03 1.78
N GLY A 75 -6.35 11.24 1.34
CA GLY A 75 -6.59 10.91 -0.06
C GLY A 75 -5.97 9.58 -0.51
N VAL A 76 -5.11 8.96 0.31
CA VAL A 76 -4.55 7.62 0.03
C VAL A 76 -5.42 6.54 0.66
N GLU A 77 -5.70 5.49 -0.09
CA GLU A 77 -6.39 4.27 0.34
C GLU A 77 -5.51 3.05 0.06
N LEU A 78 -5.28 2.23 1.09
CA LEU A 78 -4.59 0.95 0.96
C LEU A 78 -5.60 -0.18 1.15
N GLU A 79 -5.75 -1.04 0.14
CA GLU A 79 -6.59 -2.25 0.27
C GLU A 79 -5.89 -3.35 1.07
N ASP A 80 -6.52 -4.51 1.20
CA ASP A 80 -6.02 -5.63 1.99
C ASP A 80 -4.64 -6.11 1.50
N HIS A 81 -3.81 -6.58 2.44
CA HIS A 81 -2.52 -7.21 2.17
C HIS A 81 -1.49 -6.35 1.40
N VAL A 82 -1.67 -5.03 1.34
CA VAL A 82 -0.68 -4.12 0.75
C VAL A 82 0.60 -4.10 1.59
N PHE A 83 1.73 -4.10 0.90
CA PHE A 83 3.05 -3.90 1.51
C PHE A 83 3.63 -2.54 1.11
N CYS A 84 3.95 -1.71 2.09
CA CYS A 84 4.68 -0.45 1.92
C CYS A 84 6.10 -0.61 2.43
N GLY A 85 7.08 -0.60 1.53
CA GLY A 85 8.51 -0.69 1.86
C GLY A 85 8.99 0.54 2.65
N PRO A 86 10.14 0.42 3.36
CA PRO A 86 10.63 1.51 4.19
C PRO A 86 10.86 2.79 3.39
N SER A 87 10.44 3.90 3.97
CA SER A 87 10.58 5.24 3.38
C SER A 87 9.96 5.39 1.98
N CYS A 88 8.99 4.56 1.61
CA CYS A 88 8.21 4.86 0.42
C CYS A 88 7.37 6.12 0.64
N VAL A 89 7.18 6.89 -0.43
CA VAL A 89 6.60 8.23 -0.36
C VAL A 89 5.29 8.28 -1.15
N PHE A 90 4.27 8.86 -0.53
CA PHE A 90 3.05 9.28 -1.23
C PHE A 90 3.02 10.81 -1.31
N THR A 91 2.49 11.36 -2.40
CA THR A 91 2.06 12.76 -2.45
C THR A 91 0.54 12.82 -2.40
N ASN A 92 -0.05 14.00 -2.17
CA ASN A 92 -1.51 14.18 -2.21
C ASN A 92 -1.94 15.48 -2.90
N VAL A 93 -0.97 16.32 -3.29
CA VAL A 93 -1.19 17.58 -4.01
C VAL A 93 -0.30 17.60 -5.25
N ASN A 94 -0.90 17.83 -6.44
CA ASN A 94 -0.17 17.86 -7.72
C ASN A 94 0.66 19.15 -7.91
N THR A 95 0.16 20.27 -7.39
CA THR A 95 0.78 21.59 -7.59
C THR A 95 0.97 22.30 -6.25
N PRO A 96 1.84 21.77 -5.35
CA PRO A 96 2.05 22.39 -4.05
C PRO A 96 2.75 23.74 -4.17
N ARG A 97 2.21 24.76 -3.52
CA ARG A 97 2.80 26.10 -3.44
C ARG A 97 2.55 26.69 -2.06
N ALA A 98 3.59 27.16 -1.39
CA ALA A 98 3.47 27.75 -0.07
C ALA A 98 2.58 29.00 -0.05
N HIS A 99 2.65 29.85 -1.09
CA HIS A 99 1.83 31.04 -1.20
C HIS A 99 0.39 30.79 -1.69
N PHE A 100 0.12 29.57 -2.21
CA PHE A 100 -1.20 29.17 -2.70
C PHE A 100 -1.54 27.79 -2.11
N PRO A 101 -1.78 27.71 -0.79
CA PRO A 101 -2.01 26.45 -0.13
C PRO A 101 -3.34 25.81 -0.59
N VAL A 102 -3.29 24.51 -0.83
CA VAL A 102 -4.48 23.70 -1.13
C VAL A 102 -4.93 23.04 0.19
N HIS A 103 -6.16 23.30 0.60
CA HIS A 103 -6.74 22.72 1.80
C HIS A 103 -7.99 21.91 1.45
N GLY A 104 -8.07 20.68 1.98
CA GLY A 104 -9.27 19.84 1.91
C GLY A 104 -9.59 19.23 0.54
N VAL A 105 -8.78 19.49 -0.49
CA VAL A 105 -8.93 18.90 -1.82
C VAL A 105 -7.66 18.15 -2.20
N TYR A 106 -7.64 16.86 -1.90
CA TYR A 106 -6.48 16.00 -2.15
C TYR A 106 -6.76 15.03 -3.30
N ALA A 107 -5.77 14.80 -4.15
CA ALA A 107 -5.87 13.83 -5.22
C ALA A 107 -5.88 12.39 -4.63
N ARG A 108 -6.87 11.61 -5.01
CA ARG A 108 -7.04 10.24 -4.50
C ARG A 108 -6.01 9.31 -5.11
N THR A 109 -5.38 8.52 -4.25
CA THR A 109 -4.47 7.43 -4.65
C THR A 109 -4.98 6.14 -4.05
N ARG A 110 -5.15 5.11 -4.89
CA ARG A 110 -5.62 3.80 -4.44
C ARG A 110 -4.54 2.76 -4.69
N VAL A 111 -4.15 2.06 -3.65
CA VAL A 111 -3.26 0.90 -3.75
C VAL A 111 -4.09 -0.35 -3.54
N ARG A 112 -4.23 -1.14 -4.61
CA ARG A 112 -5.12 -2.30 -4.61
C ARG A 112 -4.49 -3.49 -3.92
N GLU A 113 -5.36 -4.43 -3.58
CA GLU A 113 -5.05 -5.63 -2.78
C GLU A 113 -3.74 -6.32 -3.20
N GLY A 114 -2.92 -6.68 -2.21
CA GLY A 114 -1.69 -7.44 -2.42
C GLY A 114 -0.56 -6.69 -3.12
N ALA A 115 -0.74 -5.42 -3.51
CA ALA A 115 0.33 -4.65 -4.14
C ALA A 115 1.51 -4.43 -3.18
N SER A 116 2.72 -4.40 -3.75
CA SER A 116 3.98 -4.18 -3.01
C SER A 116 4.69 -2.94 -3.51
N LEU A 117 4.92 -2.00 -2.62
CA LEU A 117 5.67 -0.77 -2.87
C LEU A 117 7.08 -0.93 -2.33
N GLY A 118 8.08 -0.87 -3.19
CA GLY A 118 9.50 -1.02 -2.83
C GLY A 118 10.01 0.15 -1.97
N ALA A 119 11.13 -0.08 -1.28
CA ALA A 119 11.78 0.95 -0.46
C ALA A 119 12.08 2.24 -1.27
N ASN A 120 11.87 3.40 -0.65
CA ASN A 120 12.13 4.71 -1.27
C ASN A 120 11.41 4.95 -2.62
N CYS A 121 10.42 4.17 -3.00
CA CYS A 121 9.62 4.50 -4.18
C CYS A 121 8.74 5.72 -3.88
N THR A 122 8.38 6.47 -4.94
CA THR A 122 7.47 7.59 -4.84
C THR A 122 6.22 7.31 -5.67
N ILE A 123 5.05 7.43 -5.04
CA ILE A 123 3.75 7.34 -5.70
C ILE A 123 3.20 8.76 -5.82
N VAL A 124 3.22 9.30 -7.04
CA VAL A 124 2.58 10.58 -7.33
C VAL A 124 1.07 10.40 -7.23
N CYS A 125 0.41 11.35 -6.60
CA CYS A 125 -1.01 11.27 -6.30
C CYS A 125 -1.91 11.28 -7.55
N GLY A 126 -3.14 10.79 -7.39
CA GLY A 126 -4.13 10.74 -8.46
C GLY A 126 -4.11 9.44 -9.26
N HIS A 127 -3.35 8.44 -8.83
CA HIS A 127 -3.16 7.19 -9.57
C HIS A 127 -3.59 5.96 -8.78
N THR A 128 -3.93 4.91 -9.51
CA THR A 128 -4.23 3.59 -8.98
C THR A 128 -3.04 2.66 -9.20
N ILE A 129 -2.62 1.98 -8.15
CA ILE A 129 -1.68 0.85 -8.22
C ILE A 129 -2.49 -0.44 -8.26
N GLY A 130 -2.33 -1.21 -9.32
CA GLY A 130 -3.10 -2.42 -9.57
C GLY A 130 -2.87 -3.52 -8.55
N ARG A 131 -3.81 -4.48 -8.50
CA ARG A 131 -3.75 -5.63 -7.59
C ARG A 131 -2.48 -6.44 -7.82
N SER A 132 -1.85 -6.85 -6.73
CA SER A 132 -0.59 -7.62 -6.75
C SER A 132 0.52 -7.00 -7.61
N ALA A 133 0.43 -5.72 -7.98
CA ALA A 133 1.50 -5.03 -8.69
C ALA A 133 2.72 -4.86 -7.78
N MET A 134 3.89 -4.80 -8.39
CA MET A 134 5.15 -4.59 -7.68
C MET A 134 5.86 -3.36 -8.20
N ILE A 135 6.08 -2.39 -7.33
CA ILE A 135 6.86 -1.19 -7.59
C ILE A 135 8.27 -1.43 -7.06
N ALA A 136 9.27 -1.37 -7.92
CA ALA A 136 10.67 -1.55 -7.54
C ALA A 136 11.14 -0.43 -6.60
N ALA A 137 12.16 -0.73 -5.78
CA ALA A 137 12.77 0.26 -4.91
C ALA A 137 13.28 1.48 -5.71
N GLY A 138 13.06 2.69 -5.19
CA GLY A 138 13.47 3.95 -5.81
C GLY A 138 12.67 4.36 -7.07
N ALA A 139 11.67 3.60 -7.49
CA ALA A 139 10.87 3.96 -8.66
C ALA A 139 9.94 5.15 -8.38
N VAL A 140 9.66 5.98 -9.40
CA VAL A 140 8.70 7.10 -9.31
C VAL A 140 7.51 6.84 -10.22
N VAL A 141 6.38 6.49 -9.62
CA VAL A 141 5.13 6.18 -10.33
C VAL A 141 4.38 7.47 -10.62
N THR A 142 4.09 7.73 -11.89
CA THR A 142 3.43 8.94 -12.40
C THR A 142 2.20 8.65 -13.26
N LYS A 143 1.71 7.42 -13.26
CA LYS A 143 0.54 6.93 -14.03
C LYS A 143 -0.06 5.73 -13.32
N ASP A 144 -1.27 5.37 -13.71
CA ASP A 144 -1.90 4.12 -13.27
C ASP A 144 -1.05 2.90 -13.60
N VAL A 145 -1.07 1.94 -12.70
CA VAL A 145 -0.32 0.69 -12.80
C VAL A 145 -1.32 -0.46 -12.95
N LYS A 146 -1.09 -1.33 -13.93
CA LYS A 146 -1.91 -2.52 -14.17
C LYS A 146 -1.77 -3.55 -13.04
N ASP A 147 -2.78 -4.39 -12.89
CA ASP A 147 -2.71 -5.55 -12.00
C ASP A 147 -1.51 -6.43 -12.39
N TYR A 148 -0.78 -6.93 -11.40
CA TYR A 148 0.42 -7.77 -11.54
C TYR A 148 1.61 -7.13 -12.30
N ALA A 149 1.56 -5.84 -12.62
CA ALA A 149 2.67 -5.19 -13.32
C ALA A 149 3.91 -5.06 -12.41
N LEU A 150 5.09 -5.31 -12.99
CA LEU A 150 6.38 -4.96 -12.38
C LEU A 150 6.84 -3.62 -12.95
N MET A 151 6.93 -2.61 -12.07
CA MET A 151 7.29 -1.24 -12.42
C MET A 151 8.68 -0.90 -11.89
N ALA A 152 9.51 -0.22 -12.68
CA ALA A 152 10.81 0.27 -12.24
C ALA A 152 11.20 1.58 -12.95
N GLY A 153 12.13 2.33 -12.36
CA GLY A 153 12.75 3.52 -12.95
C GLY A 153 12.10 4.84 -12.57
N VAL A 154 12.67 5.95 -13.09
CA VAL A 154 12.27 7.34 -12.87
C VAL A 154 12.19 8.05 -14.23
N PRO A 155 10.98 8.32 -14.75
CA PRO A 155 9.69 7.85 -14.28
C PRO A 155 9.52 6.34 -14.46
N ALA A 156 8.72 5.71 -13.59
CA ALA A 156 8.52 4.26 -13.63
C ALA A 156 7.89 3.79 -14.95
N ARG A 157 8.40 2.66 -15.46
CA ARG A 157 7.88 1.96 -16.63
C ARG A 157 7.65 0.50 -16.28
N GLN A 158 6.68 -0.11 -16.92
CA GLN A 158 6.47 -1.54 -16.78
C GLN A 158 7.62 -2.31 -17.46
N ILE A 159 8.30 -3.15 -16.68
CA ILE A 159 9.44 -3.97 -17.11
C ILE A 159 9.12 -5.46 -17.10
N GLY A 160 7.88 -5.83 -16.86
CA GLY A 160 7.42 -7.21 -16.83
C GLY A 160 6.17 -7.39 -15.97
N TRP A 161 5.98 -8.62 -15.55
CA TRP A 161 4.87 -9.05 -14.73
C TRP A 161 5.38 -9.80 -13.50
N VAL A 162 4.57 -9.81 -12.44
CA VAL A 162 4.83 -10.60 -11.23
C VAL A 162 3.68 -11.53 -10.94
N CYS A 163 4.01 -12.66 -10.36
CA CYS A 163 3.03 -13.56 -9.76
C CYS A 163 2.51 -12.94 -8.46
N GLU A 164 1.32 -13.32 -8.03
CA GLU A 164 0.76 -12.98 -6.72
C GLU A 164 1.73 -13.29 -5.56
N CYS A 165 2.58 -14.31 -5.68
CA CYS A 165 3.61 -14.62 -4.69
C CYS A 165 4.84 -13.68 -4.72
N GLY A 166 4.85 -12.65 -5.59
CA GLY A 166 5.92 -11.67 -5.73
C GLY A 166 7.06 -12.06 -6.67
N ARG A 167 7.09 -13.26 -7.23
CA ARG A 167 8.14 -13.66 -8.19
C ARG A 167 7.89 -13.03 -9.55
N LYS A 168 8.95 -12.50 -10.16
CA LYS A 168 8.91 -12.07 -11.56
C LYS A 168 8.57 -13.26 -12.46
N LEU A 169 7.63 -13.05 -13.39
CA LEU A 169 7.29 -14.04 -14.41
C LEU A 169 8.23 -13.91 -15.62
N ASP A 170 8.54 -15.02 -16.21
CA ASP A 170 9.19 -15.12 -17.52
C ASP A 170 8.14 -15.12 -18.65
N ASP A 171 8.60 -15.33 -19.89
CA ASP A 171 7.73 -15.34 -21.08
C ASP A 171 6.73 -16.50 -21.09
N SER A 172 6.95 -17.56 -20.30
CA SER A 172 6.02 -18.68 -20.16
C SER A 172 4.78 -18.33 -19.34
N LEU A 173 4.82 -17.22 -18.59
CA LEU A 173 3.79 -16.75 -17.65
C LEU A 173 3.40 -17.83 -16.62
N ARG A 174 4.33 -18.73 -16.29
CA ARG A 174 4.17 -19.78 -15.27
C ARG A 174 5.07 -19.49 -14.09
N CYS A 175 4.51 -19.54 -12.90
CA CYS A 175 5.27 -19.34 -11.69
C CYS A 175 5.70 -20.67 -11.06
N PRO A 176 6.93 -20.80 -10.54
CA PRO A 176 7.34 -21.98 -9.78
C PRO A 176 6.48 -22.30 -8.54
N CYS A 177 5.62 -21.36 -8.10
CA CYS A 177 4.65 -21.62 -7.04
C CYS A 177 3.40 -22.39 -7.50
N GLY A 178 3.32 -22.73 -8.80
CA GLY A 178 2.21 -23.47 -9.42
C GLY A 178 1.22 -22.60 -10.19
N ARG A 179 1.13 -21.29 -9.90
CA ARG A 179 0.18 -20.39 -10.58
C ARG A 179 0.56 -20.18 -12.03
N CYS A 180 -0.46 -20.17 -12.90
CA CYS A 180 -0.34 -19.89 -14.33
C CYS A 180 -1.15 -18.66 -14.71
N TYR A 181 -0.65 -17.91 -15.68
CA TYR A 181 -1.27 -16.68 -16.16
C TYR A 181 -1.37 -16.67 -17.67
N ARG A 182 -2.21 -15.78 -18.19
CA ARG A 182 -2.29 -15.45 -19.63
C ARG A 182 -2.42 -13.94 -19.81
N LEU A 183 -2.02 -13.45 -20.96
CA LEU A 183 -2.27 -12.07 -21.38
C LEU A 183 -3.60 -11.99 -22.15
N VAL A 184 -4.49 -11.13 -21.69
CA VAL A 184 -5.77 -10.83 -22.33
C VAL A 184 -5.84 -9.30 -22.51
N GLU A 185 -5.88 -8.86 -23.75
CA GLU A 185 -5.91 -7.42 -24.10
C GLU A 185 -4.83 -6.58 -23.38
N GLY A 186 -3.63 -7.14 -23.26
CA GLY A 186 -2.49 -6.49 -22.59
C GLY A 186 -2.61 -6.37 -21.06
N ASN A 187 -3.49 -7.16 -20.43
CA ASN A 187 -3.61 -7.34 -18.98
C ASN A 187 -3.26 -8.78 -18.60
N LEU A 188 -2.68 -8.98 -17.42
CA LEU A 188 -2.37 -10.31 -16.93
C LEU A 188 -3.57 -10.87 -16.15
N GLU A 189 -4.00 -12.07 -16.49
CA GLU A 189 -5.05 -12.82 -15.79
C GLU A 189 -4.52 -14.14 -15.28
N GLN A 190 -4.84 -14.50 -14.04
CA GLN A 190 -4.56 -15.82 -13.50
C GLN A 190 -5.55 -16.83 -14.07
N VAL A 191 -5.06 -17.95 -14.61
CA VAL A 191 -5.90 -18.97 -15.27
C VAL A 191 -5.85 -20.33 -14.62
N GLY A 192 -4.96 -20.55 -13.64
CA GLY A 192 -4.82 -21.83 -12.95
C GLY A 192 -3.87 -21.77 -11.77
N GLN A 193 -3.92 -22.81 -10.99
CA GLN A 193 -3.05 -23.08 -9.85
C GLN A 193 -2.52 -24.51 -9.99
#